data_3cd42af46ae0b5994a83e3ac6142d141
#
_entry.id   3cd42af46ae0b5994a83e3ac6142d141
#
_cell.length_a   1.000
_cell.length_b   1.000
_cell.length_c   1.000
_cell.angle_alpha   90.00
_cell.angle_beta   90.00
_cell.angle_gamma   90.00
#
_symmetry.space_group_name_H-M   'P 1'
#
loop_
_entity.id
_entity.type
_entity.pdbx_description
1 polymer ?
#
loop_
_entity_poly.entity_id
_entity_poly.type
_entity_poly.pdbx_seq_one_letter_code
_entity_poly.pdbx_strand_id
1 'polypeptide(L)'
;MTSSTLSARLRGRLEERRPDGLFRQIEARAAQTGLIDLSNNDYLRLARNPALIKAARESLDVWGASSSASPLVSGYTEGHRALEERLAHWAGFRWGLVWNSGYAANHGVLSVLPSKGDLILIDRLAHYSMIAGALRSGARVQRFRHNDVEQLEHLLVRSERWAQVFVVTESVYSMDGDRSDLQSIAALKERFGFTWILDEAHALGWYGARGSGLAEEEGVTDAIDVFVGTLGKALGSMGAFTLFHQSCFREFLINFAGEFIYSTYLPPSCAAAALAAVNWVEAQSEERVYGHKLSAYFRERLPGSPPGDSPIVPVIFGEAVPMLRAAQTLAIAGFKVASIRPPTVPAGKSRLRISLNTALAEDDLDRLVAALEDIFR
;
A
#
# COMPACT_ATOMS: atom_id res chain seq x y z
N MET A 1 25.23 -30.48 26.95
CA MET A 1 24.41 -29.38 26.38
C MET A 1 23.05 -29.97 26.10
N THR A 2 22.05 -29.67 26.92
CA THR A 2 20.66 -30.09 26.69
C THR A 2 20.15 -29.36 25.45
N SER A 3 19.87 -30.08 24.37
CA SER A 3 19.23 -29.55 23.17
C SER A 3 17.91 -28.90 23.59
N SER A 4 17.83 -27.55 23.54
CA SER A 4 16.56 -26.88 23.80
C SER A 4 15.59 -27.29 22.71
N THR A 5 14.39 -27.73 23.07
CA THR A 5 13.35 -28.04 22.09
C THR A 5 13.04 -26.78 21.26
N LEU A 6 12.59 -26.95 19.99
CA LEU A 6 12.18 -25.82 19.13
C LEU A 6 11.21 -24.90 19.87
N SER A 7 10.23 -25.47 20.59
CA SER A 7 9.25 -24.72 21.37
C SER A 7 9.88 -23.85 22.48
N ALA A 8 10.92 -24.35 23.16
CA ALA A 8 11.63 -23.58 24.18
C ALA A 8 12.38 -22.38 23.53
N ARG A 9 13.07 -22.64 22.42
CA ARG A 9 13.73 -21.56 21.62
C ARG A 9 12.74 -20.51 21.14
N LEU A 10 11.57 -20.92 20.63
CA LEU A 10 10.56 -19.97 20.16
C LEU A 10 10.00 -19.14 21.32
N ARG A 11 9.68 -19.77 22.46
CA ARG A 11 9.24 -19.05 23.67
C ARG A 11 10.26 -18.03 24.13
N GLY A 12 11.54 -18.39 24.21
CA GLY A 12 12.62 -17.46 24.61
C GLY A 12 12.62 -16.22 23.71
N ARG A 13 12.60 -16.38 22.38
CA ARG A 13 12.56 -15.27 21.44
C ARG A 13 11.29 -14.41 21.53
N LEU A 14 10.17 -14.97 21.95
CA LEU A 14 8.93 -14.22 22.18
C LEU A 14 9.02 -13.40 23.47
N GLU A 15 9.56 -13.99 24.55
CA GLU A 15 9.74 -13.29 25.83
C GLU A 15 10.72 -12.10 25.72
N GLU A 16 11.78 -12.20 24.91
CA GLU A 16 12.70 -11.10 24.61
C GLU A 16 12.01 -9.86 24.04
N ARG A 17 10.81 -10.01 23.43
CA ARG A 17 10.07 -8.91 22.81
C ARG A 17 9.11 -8.17 23.75
N ARG A 18 8.82 -8.73 24.93
CA ARG A 18 7.81 -8.19 25.85
C ARG A 18 8.25 -6.90 26.56
N PRO A 19 9.47 -6.83 27.13
CA PRO A 19 9.90 -5.66 27.90
C PRO A 19 9.87 -4.37 27.08
N ASP A 20 10.23 -4.45 25.80
CA ASP A 20 10.32 -3.30 24.91
C ASP A 20 8.99 -2.96 24.20
N GLY A 21 7.89 -3.63 24.57
CA GLY A 21 6.59 -3.43 23.90
C GLY A 21 6.54 -3.92 22.47
N LEU A 22 7.50 -4.78 22.05
CA LEU A 22 7.60 -5.29 20.66
C LEU A 22 6.78 -6.56 20.44
N PHE A 23 6.26 -7.16 21.49
CA PHE A 23 5.38 -8.33 21.39
C PHE A 23 4.07 -7.94 20.71
N ARG A 24 3.62 -8.74 19.74
CA ARG A 24 2.41 -8.47 18.95
C ARG A 24 1.36 -9.53 19.24
N GLN A 25 0.12 -9.10 19.35
CA GLN A 25 -1.06 -9.96 19.50
C GLN A 25 -2.09 -9.59 18.46
N ILE A 26 -2.92 -10.55 18.08
CA ILE A 26 -4.06 -10.37 17.20
C ILE A 26 -5.30 -10.21 18.09
N GLU A 27 -6.04 -9.13 17.91
CA GLU A 27 -7.31 -8.89 18.56
C GLU A 27 -8.44 -8.90 17.54
N ALA A 28 -9.47 -9.69 17.82
CA ALA A 28 -10.66 -9.72 16.97
C ALA A 28 -11.43 -8.39 17.08
N ARG A 29 -11.67 -7.76 15.93
CA ARG A 29 -12.48 -6.54 15.87
C ARG A 29 -13.97 -6.90 15.92
N ALA A 30 -14.72 -6.31 16.85
CA ALA A 30 -16.18 -6.36 16.84
C ALA A 30 -16.74 -5.58 15.64
N ALA A 31 -17.94 -5.94 15.18
CA ALA A 31 -18.60 -5.27 14.07
C ALA A 31 -18.93 -3.80 14.37
N GLN A 32 -19.23 -3.50 15.63
CA GLN A 32 -19.46 -2.14 16.15
C GLN A 32 -18.64 -1.95 17.42
N THR A 33 -17.77 -0.95 17.42
CA THR A 33 -16.89 -0.67 18.57
C THR A 33 -17.22 0.64 19.27
N GLY A 34 -18.06 1.50 18.67
CA GLY A 34 -18.28 2.87 19.15
C GLY A 34 -17.07 3.80 18.98
N LEU A 35 -15.95 3.29 18.44
CA LEU A 35 -14.72 4.07 18.25
C LEU A 35 -14.65 4.60 16.81
N ILE A 36 -14.12 5.81 16.67
CA ILE A 36 -13.69 6.33 15.38
C ILE A 36 -12.40 5.61 14.99
N ASP A 37 -12.46 4.77 13.95
CA ASP A 37 -11.34 3.93 13.52
C ASP A 37 -10.44 4.67 12.53
N LEU A 38 -9.29 5.14 13.01
CA LEU A 38 -8.20 5.79 12.28
C LEU A 38 -7.00 4.85 12.06
N SER A 39 -7.18 3.54 12.24
CA SER A 39 -6.12 2.54 12.15
C SER A 39 -6.10 1.76 10.83
N ASN A 40 -7.14 1.89 10.00
CA ASN A 40 -7.28 1.17 8.73
C ASN A 40 -6.93 2.08 7.53
N ASN A 41 -6.97 1.51 6.32
CA ASN A 41 -6.62 2.20 5.08
C ASN A 41 -7.85 2.45 4.17
N ASP A 42 -9.06 2.35 4.69
CA ASP A 42 -10.31 2.62 3.97
C ASP A 42 -10.56 4.14 3.88
N TYR A 43 -9.70 4.85 3.18
CA TYR A 43 -9.63 6.32 3.14
C TYR A 43 -10.92 6.97 2.64
N LEU A 44 -11.66 6.30 1.75
CA LEU A 44 -12.93 6.76 1.19
C LEU A 44 -14.16 6.06 1.79
N ARG A 45 -13.97 5.24 2.82
CA ARG A 45 -15.04 4.47 3.49
C ARG A 45 -15.82 3.54 2.58
N LEU A 46 -15.20 3.06 1.52
CA LEU A 46 -15.84 2.23 0.50
C LEU A 46 -16.11 0.80 0.94
N ALA A 47 -15.42 0.25 1.93
CA ALA A 47 -15.66 -1.10 2.44
C ALA A 47 -17.10 -1.33 2.95
N ARG A 48 -17.85 -0.27 3.24
CA ARG A 48 -19.26 -0.31 3.65
C ARG A 48 -20.19 0.39 2.66
N ASN A 49 -19.71 0.78 1.49
CA ASN A 49 -20.51 1.44 0.48
C ASN A 49 -21.60 0.47 -0.06
N PRO A 50 -22.88 0.89 -0.08
CA PRO A 50 -23.98 0.02 -0.53
C PRO A 50 -23.82 -0.48 -1.97
N ALA A 51 -23.22 0.31 -2.88
CA ALA A 51 -23.01 -0.10 -4.27
C ALA A 51 -22.00 -1.25 -4.37
N LEU A 52 -20.89 -1.20 -3.60
CA LEU A 52 -19.90 -2.27 -3.56
C LEU A 52 -20.49 -3.55 -2.96
N ILE A 53 -21.23 -3.40 -1.85
CA ILE A 53 -21.88 -4.54 -1.19
C ILE A 53 -22.91 -5.20 -2.12
N LYS A 54 -23.68 -4.41 -2.86
CA LYS A 54 -24.65 -4.92 -3.86
C LYS A 54 -23.91 -5.70 -4.96
N ALA A 55 -22.89 -5.12 -5.57
CA ALA A 55 -22.12 -5.79 -6.63
C ALA A 55 -21.49 -7.11 -6.15
N ALA A 56 -20.95 -7.14 -4.92
CA ALA A 56 -20.42 -8.36 -4.33
C ALA A 56 -21.49 -9.43 -4.14
N ARG A 57 -22.69 -9.08 -3.65
CA ARG A 57 -23.82 -10.00 -3.46
C ARG A 57 -24.29 -10.59 -4.79
N GLU A 58 -24.51 -9.76 -5.80
CA GLU A 58 -24.91 -10.20 -7.14
C GLU A 58 -23.88 -11.18 -7.73
N SER A 59 -22.59 -10.91 -7.51
CA SER A 59 -21.52 -11.81 -7.94
C SER A 59 -21.52 -13.15 -7.20
N LEU A 60 -21.87 -13.17 -5.91
CA LEU A 60 -22.00 -14.42 -5.13
C LEU A 60 -23.11 -15.32 -5.68
N ASP A 61 -24.22 -14.74 -6.14
CA ASP A 61 -25.35 -15.50 -6.72
C ASP A 61 -24.98 -16.16 -8.05
N VAL A 62 -24.07 -15.56 -8.83
CA VAL A 62 -23.63 -16.05 -10.13
C VAL A 62 -22.45 -17.02 -10.02
N TRP A 63 -21.42 -16.68 -9.24
CA TRP A 63 -20.13 -17.35 -9.23
C TRP A 63 -19.85 -18.17 -7.96
N GLY A 64 -20.70 -18.04 -6.93
CA GLY A 64 -20.45 -18.63 -5.62
C GLY A 64 -19.38 -17.87 -4.81
N ALA A 65 -18.94 -18.47 -3.71
CA ALA A 65 -18.08 -17.83 -2.70
C ALA A 65 -16.57 -17.87 -3.03
N SER A 66 -16.14 -18.61 -4.03
CA SER A 66 -14.71 -18.86 -4.31
C SER A 66 -14.46 -19.02 -5.82
N SER A 67 -13.27 -18.65 -6.26
CA SER A 67 -12.78 -19.01 -7.60
C SER A 67 -12.41 -20.50 -7.73
N SER A 68 -12.25 -21.21 -6.61
CA SER A 68 -12.02 -22.65 -6.48
C SER A 68 -10.78 -23.22 -7.20
N ALA A 69 -10.05 -22.40 -7.96
CA ALA A 69 -8.86 -22.78 -8.71
C ALA A 69 -7.91 -21.60 -8.90
N SER A 70 -6.69 -21.88 -9.37
CA SER A 70 -5.79 -20.85 -9.87
C SER A 70 -6.31 -20.24 -11.19
N PRO A 71 -5.89 -19.03 -11.56
CA PRO A 71 -6.38 -18.35 -12.76
C PRO A 71 -6.14 -19.15 -14.04
N LEU A 72 -5.03 -19.89 -14.13
CA LEU A 72 -4.66 -20.67 -15.31
C LEU A 72 -5.44 -22.00 -15.46
N VAL A 73 -6.20 -22.39 -14.44
CA VAL A 73 -7.05 -23.60 -14.52
C VAL A 73 -8.49 -23.20 -14.83
N SER A 74 -9.21 -22.66 -13.84
CA SER A 74 -10.60 -22.21 -13.99
C SER A 74 -10.96 -21.05 -13.07
N GLY A 75 -10.00 -20.49 -12.34
CA GLY A 75 -10.25 -19.41 -11.37
C GLY A 75 -10.45 -18.04 -11.99
N TYR A 76 -10.07 -17.83 -13.27
CA TYR A 76 -10.20 -16.56 -13.98
C TYR A 76 -11.58 -16.45 -14.64
N THR A 77 -12.40 -15.52 -14.20
CA THR A 77 -13.76 -15.31 -14.69
C THR A 77 -13.87 -14.05 -15.56
N GLU A 78 -15.01 -13.87 -16.23
CA GLU A 78 -15.33 -12.64 -16.97
C GLU A 78 -15.31 -11.40 -16.06
N GLY A 79 -15.69 -11.56 -14.79
CA GLY A 79 -15.62 -10.47 -13.80
C GLY A 79 -14.19 -10.00 -13.54
N HIS A 80 -13.21 -10.92 -13.50
CA HIS A 80 -11.80 -10.56 -13.37
C HIS A 80 -11.29 -9.82 -14.61
N ARG A 81 -11.65 -10.32 -15.81
CA ARG A 81 -11.29 -9.65 -17.06
C ARG A 81 -11.85 -8.23 -17.14
N ALA A 82 -13.13 -8.07 -16.82
CA ALA A 82 -13.78 -6.75 -16.82
C ALA A 82 -13.11 -5.78 -15.83
N LEU A 83 -12.69 -6.28 -14.66
CA LEU A 83 -11.94 -5.50 -13.68
C LEU A 83 -10.56 -5.10 -14.24
N GLU A 84 -9.80 -6.02 -14.84
CA GLU A 84 -8.48 -5.71 -15.42
C GLU A 84 -8.58 -4.65 -16.53
N GLU A 85 -9.54 -4.78 -17.44
CA GLU A 85 -9.81 -3.82 -18.51
C GLU A 85 -10.19 -2.44 -17.95
N ARG A 86 -11.06 -2.43 -16.93
CA ARG A 86 -11.52 -1.19 -16.29
C ARG A 86 -10.40 -0.48 -15.53
N LEU A 87 -9.58 -1.21 -14.79
CA LEU A 87 -8.43 -0.66 -14.06
C LEU A 87 -7.39 -0.06 -15.02
N ALA A 88 -7.09 -0.76 -16.11
CA ALA A 88 -6.18 -0.28 -17.13
C ALA A 88 -6.70 1.04 -17.76
N HIS A 89 -7.97 1.08 -18.15
CA HIS A 89 -8.60 2.28 -18.69
C HIS A 89 -8.60 3.45 -17.69
N TRP A 90 -8.96 3.17 -16.42
CA TRP A 90 -9.04 4.18 -15.36
C TRP A 90 -7.71 4.88 -15.12
N ALA A 91 -6.63 4.11 -15.06
CA ALA A 91 -5.29 4.65 -14.78
C ALA A 91 -4.49 5.01 -16.06
N GLY A 92 -5.07 4.88 -17.27
CA GLY A 92 -4.41 5.28 -18.52
C GLY A 92 -3.42 4.26 -19.08
N PHE A 93 -3.53 2.98 -18.70
CA PHE A 93 -2.70 1.89 -19.22
C PHE A 93 -3.46 1.04 -20.26
N ARG A 94 -2.73 0.14 -20.93
CA ARG A 94 -3.31 -0.76 -21.96
C ARG A 94 -3.66 -2.15 -21.42
N TRP A 95 -2.91 -2.64 -20.42
CA TRP A 95 -3.02 -4.00 -19.91
C TRP A 95 -3.06 -4.01 -18.40
N GLY A 96 -3.91 -4.88 -17.84
CA GLY A 96 -4.03 -5.11 -16.42
C GLY A 96 -3.84 -6.59 -16.06
N LEU A 97 -3.43 -6.85 -14.83
CA LEU A 97 -3.38 -8.18 -14.22
C LEU A 97 -3.78 -8.06 -12.75
N VAL A 98 -4.80 -8.81 -12.33
CA VAL A 98 -5.28 -8.82 -10.94
C VAL A 98 -4.50 -9.85 -10.12
N TRP A 99 -4.33 -9.58 -8.82
CA TRP A 99 -3.61 -10.40 -7.87
C TRP A 99 -4.41 -10.56 -6.58
N ASN A 100 -4.12 -11.61 -5.81
CA ASN A 100 -4.79 -11.88 -4.54
C ASN A 100 -4.49 -10.83 -3.43
N SER A 101 -3.36 -10.14 -3.52
CA SER A 101 -2.96 -9.09 -2.59
C SER A 101 -1.85 -8.20 -3.16
N GLY A 102 -1.66 -6.99 -2.60
CA GLY A 102 -0.52 -6.13 -2.92
C GLY A 102 0.82 -6.78 -2.62
N TYR A 103 0.87 -7.61 -1.56
CA TYR A 103 2.07 -8.39 -1.26
C TYR A 103 2.41 -9.35 -2.40
N ALA A 104 1.43 -10.11 -2.90
CA ALA A 104 1.61 -11.05 -4.00
C ALA A 104 1.99 -10.33 -5.30
N ALA A 105 1.37 -9.18 -5.61
CA ALA A 105 1.70 -8.38 -6.78
C ALA A 105 3.17 -7.88 -6.75
N ASN A 106 3.57 -7.19 -5.69
CA ASN A 106 4.92 -6.67 -5.54
C ASN A 106 5.98 -7.78 -5.53
N HIS A 107 5.72 -8.85 -4.77
CA HIS A 107 6.65 -9.98 -4.68
C HIS A 107 6.74 -10.70 -6.03
N GLY A 108 5.61 -10.98 -6.69
CA GLY A 108 5.56 -11.64 -7.98
C GLY A 108 6.28 -10.85 -9.07
N VAL A 109 6.00 -9.54 -9.19
CA VAL A 109 6.66 -8.65 -10.16
C VAL A 109 8.18 -8.66 -9.95
N LEU A 110 8.63 -8.37 -8.74
CA LEU A 110 10.05 -8.17 -8.44
C LEU A 110 10.85 -9.47 -8.32
N SER A 111 10.21 -10.61 -8.12
CA SER A 111 10.90 -11.90 -8.06
C SER A 111 11.23 -12.48 -9.43
N VAL A 112 10.55 -12.03 -10.51
CA VAL A 112 10.70 -12.65 -11.84
C VAL A 112 11.08 -11.68 -12.96
N LEU A 113 10.73 -10.39 -12.91
CA LEU A 113 11.12 -9.44 -13.96
C LEU A 113 12.63 -9.16 -13.93
N PRO A 114 13.25 -8.80 -12.78
CA PRO A 114 14.70 -8.68 -12.71
C PRO A 114 15.36 -10.06 -12.62
N SER A 115 16.58 -10.18 -13.09
CA SER A 115 17.34 -11.43 -13.09
C SER A 115 18.83 -11.21 -12.74
N LYS A 116 19.58 -12.31 -12.66
CA LYS A 116 21.03 -12.24 -12.45
C LYS A 116 21.70 -11.43 -13.57
N GLY A 117 22.45 -10.41 -13.20
CA GLY A 117 23.10 -9.47 -14.13
C GLY A 117 22.43 -8.12 -14.18
N ASP A 118 21.23 -7.99 -13.58
CA ASP A 118 20.48 -6.73 -13.46
C ASP A 118 20.76 -6.03 -12.14
N LEU A 119 20.42 -4.73 -12.08
CA LEU A 119 20.48 -3.88 -10.90
C LEU A 119 19.08 -3.42 -10.52
N ILE A 120 18.72 -3.57 -9.25
CA ILE A 120 17.51 -2.98 -8.65
C ILE A 120 17.96 -1.85 -7.72
N LEU A 121 17.57 -0.62 -8.05
CA LEU A 121 17.67 0.55 -7.19
C LEU A 121 16.32 0.73 -6.49
N ILE A 122 16.29 0.54 -5.17
CA ILE A 122 15.04 0.57 -4.40
C ILE A 122 15.15 1.56 -3.25
N ASP A 123 14.09 2.34 -3.02
CA ASP A 123 14.02 3.22 -1.86
C ASP A 123 14.15 2.40 -0.56
N ARG A 124 14.92 2.91 0.39
CA ARG A 124 15.20 2.17 1.63
C ARG A 124 13.98 1.97 2.53
N LEU A 125 12.92 2.77 2.38
CA LEU A 125 11.65 2.65 3.09
C LEU A 125 10.55 1.96 2.27
N ALA A 126 10.88 1.45 1.08
CA ALA A 126 9.95 0.68 0.27
C ALA A 126 9.34 -0.48 1.06
N HIS A 127 8.07 -0.77 0.77
CA HIS A 127 7.30 -1.80 1.45
C HIS A 127 8.01 -3.17 1.41
N TYR A 128 7.92 -3.92 2.49
CA TYR A 128 8.65 -5.20 2.65
C TYR A 128 8.40 -6.18 1.51
N SER A 129 7.21 -6.21 0.92
CA SER A 129 6.91 -7.08 -0.22
C SER A 129 7.81 -6.82 -1.43
N MET A 130 8.12 -5.54 -1.71
CA MET A 130 9.04 -5.16 -2.78
C MET A 130 10.47 -5.59 -2.47
N ILE A 131 10.92 -5.38 -1.24
CA ILE A 131 12.25 -5.80 -0.80
C ILE A 131 12.39 -7.33 -0.87
N ALA A 132 11.38 -8.07 -0.41
CA ALA A 132 11.39 -9.53 -0.42
C ALA A 132 11.41 -10.09 -1.85
N GLY A 133 10.60 -9.53 -2.76
CA GLY A 133 10.62 -9.89 -4.18
C GLY A 133 11.95 -9.57 -4.85
N ALA A 134 12.47 -8.37 -4.62
CA ALA A 134 13.78 -7.95 -5.16
C ALA A 134 14.92 -8.90 -4.73
N LEU A 135 14.96 -9.30 -3.45
CA LEU A 135 15.97 -10.23 -2.95
C LEU A 135 15.82 -11.64 -3.54
N ARG A 136 14.62 -12.03 -3.94
CA ARG A 136 14.33 -13.32 -4.57
C ARG A 136 14.78 -13.40 -6.04
N SER A 137 14.85 -12.30 -6.75
CA SER A 137 15.11 -12.23 -8.20
C SER A 137 16.51 -12.72 -8.60
N GLY A 138 17.47 -12.68 -7.67
CA GLY A 138 18.88 -12.93 -7.97
C GLY A 138 19.64 -11.73 -8.59
N ALA A 139 18.95 -10.62 -8.86
CA ALA A 139 19.55 -9.36 -9.27
C ALA A 139 20.36 -8.70 -8.15
N ARG A 140 21.24 -7.77 -8.49
CA ARG A 140 21.91 -6.93 -7.48
C ARG A 140 20.91 -5.91 -6.92
N VAL A 141 20.59 -6.00 -5.64
CA VAL A 141 19.74 -5.02 -4.96
C VAL A 141 20.62 -3.96 -4.28
N GLN A 142 20.35 -2.70 -4.56
CA GLN A 142 21.00 -1.56 -3.92
C GLN A 142 19.91 -0.58 -3.45
N ARG A 143 19.94 -0.25 -2.15
CA ARG A 143 19.01 0.73 -1.57
C ARG A 143 19.60 2.13 -1.68
N PHE A 144 18.77 3.10 -2.06
CA PHE A 144 19.09 4.52 -1.94
C PHE A 144 18.35 5.15 -0.75
N ARG A 145 18.81 6.30 -0.31
CA ARG A 145 18.21 7.04 0.80
C ARG A 145 16.80 7.46 0.43
N HIS A 146 15.92 7.41 1.42
CA HIS A 146 14.51 7.71 1.24
C HIS A 146 14.28 9.07 0.58
N ASN A 147 13.50 9.05 -0.52
CA ASN A 147 13.15 10.21 -1.35
C ASN A 147 14.37 11.05 -1.82
N ASP A 148 15.56 10.45 -1.92
CA ASP A 148 16.78 11.12 -2.33
C ASP A 148 17.05 10.91 -3.83
N VAL A 149 16.45 11.80 -4.65
CA VAL A 149 16.60 11.77 -6.11
C VAL A 149 18.03 12.03 -6.56
N GLU A 150 18.79 12.86 -5.84
CA GLU A 150 20.21 13.12 -6.16
C GLU A 150 21.06 11.85 -5.98
N GLN A 151 20.83 11.12 -4.90
CA GLN A 151 21.51 9.83 -4.70
C GLN A 151 21.09 8.81 -5.76
N LEU A 152 19.80 8.77 -6.13
CA LEU A 152 19.33 7.90 -7.20
C LEU A 152 20.07 8.22 -8.51
N GLU A 153 20.17 9.50 -8.88
CA GLU A 153 20.91 9.93 -10.06
C GLU A 153 22.39 9.50 -10.02
N HIS A 154 23.08 9.72 -8.90
CA HIS A 154 24.47 9.26 -8.72
C HIS A 154 24.65 7.75 -8.90
N LEU A 155 23.65 6.95 -8.51
CA LEU A 155 23.68 5.50 -8.69
C LEU A 155 23.41 5.12 -10.15
N LEU A 156 22.52 5.82 -10.83
CA LEU A 156 22.19 5.63 -12.25
C LEU A 156 23.39 5.93 -13.15
N VAL A 157 24.13 7.01 -12.91
CA VAL A 157 25.38 7.35 -13.64
C VAL A 157 26.41 6.20 -13.60
N ARG A 158 26.39 5.39 -12.55
CA ARG A 158 27.34 4.27 -12.36
C ARG A 158 26.74 2.92 -12.76
N SER A 159 25.59 2.91 -13.40
CA SER A 159 24.84 1.69 -13.66
C SER A 159 25.08 1.09 -15.07
N GLU A 160 25.86 1.71 -15.93
CA GLU A 160 26.12 1.31 -17.34
C GLU A 160 26.58 -0.14 -17.53
N ARG A 161 27.20 -0.75 -16.52
CA ARG A 161 27.69 -2.13 -16.59
C ARG A 161 26.60 -3.19 -16.42
N TRP A 162 25.38 -2.82 -16.00
CA TRP A 162 24.28 -3.73 -15.75
C TRP A 162 23.45 -3.95 -17.00
N ALA A 163 22.93 -5.18 -17.18
CA ALA A 163 22.15 -5.52 -18.37
C ALA A 163 20.83 -4.75 -18.42
N GLN A 164 20.18 -4.65 -17.25
CA GLN A 164 18.99 -3.83 -17.04
C GLN A 164 19.08 -3.16 -15.67
N VAL A 165 18.45 -1.99 -15.55
CA VAL A 165 18.32 -1.27 -14.29
C VAL A 165 16.83 -1.10 -13.98
N PHE A 166 16.45 -1.47 -12.77
CA PHE A 166 15.10 -1.29 -12.24
C PHE A 166 15.14 -0.23 -11.15
N VAL A 167 14.25 0.75 -11.20
CA VAL A 167 14.01 1.70 -10.12
C VAL A 167 12.67 1.38 -9.49
N VAL A 168 12.64 1.24 -8.16
CA VAL A 168 11.48 0.79 -7.41
C VAL A 168 11.15 1.81 -6.32
N THR A 169 9.97 2.42 -6.41
CA THR A 169 9.50 3.47 -5.49
C THR A 169 8.03 3.29 -5.14
N GLU A 170 7.60 3.92 -4.06
CA GLU A 170 6.18 4.17 -3.76
C GLU A 170 5.86 5.64 -4.10
N SER A 171 4.64 5.92 -4.52
CA SER A 171 4.20 7.31 -4.70
C SER A 171 3.92 8.00 -3.37
N VAL A 172 3.30 7.27 -2.43
CA VAL A 172 3.06 7.68 -1.05
C VAL A 172 3.52 6.58 -0.11
N TYR A 173 4.44 6.90 0.79
CA TYR A 173 5.01 5.91 1.71
C TYR A 173 4.10 5.61 2.89
N SER A 174 3.92 4.33 3.15
CA SER A 174 2.88 3.81 4.04
C SER A 174 2.99 4.23 5.50
N MET A 175 4.20 4.54 6.00
CA MET A 175 4.46 4.82 7.41
C MET A 175 4.64 6.31 7.72
N ASP A 176 5.10 7.07 6.76
CA ASP A 176 5.39 8.50 6.90
C ASP A 176 4.35 9.38 6.19
N GLY A 177 3.64 8.83 5.19
CA GLY A 177 2.63 9.55 4.42
C GLY A 177 3.20 10.63 3.50
N ASP A 178 4.50 10.63 3.32
CA ASP A 178 5.20 11.54 2.41
C ASP A 178 5.17 11.03 0.96
N ARG A 179 5.34 11.94 0.01
CA ARG A 179 5.26 11.70 -1.43
C ARG A 179 6.65 11.58 -2.03
N SER A 180 6.79 10.76 -3.06
CA SER A 180 7.95 10.79 -3.96
C SER A 180 7.84 11.95 -4.94
N ASP A 181 8.97 12.50 -5.36
CA ASP A 181 9.08 13.43 -6.48
C ASP A 181 9.06 12.62 -7.80
N LEU A 182 7.84 12.30 -8.27
CA LEU A 182 7.67 11.46 -9.44
C LEU A 182 8.12 12.16 -10.73
N GLN A 183 8.02 13.48 -10.81
CA GLN A 183 8.45 14.25 -11.98
C GLN A 183 9.97 14.18 -12.14
N SER A 184 10.72 14.36 -11.06
CA SER A 184 12.18 14.22 -11.09
C SER A 184 12.61 12.80 -11.44
N ILE A 185 11.92 11.77 -10.93
CA ILE A 185 12.19 10.37 -11.29
C ILE A 185 11.88 10.11 -12.77
N ALA A 186 10.79 10.65 -13.31
CA ALA A 186 10.44 10.54 -14.72
C ALA A 186 11.51 11.21 -15.62
N ALA A 187 12.02 12.38 -15.23
CA ALA A 187 13.13 13.04 -15.93
C ALA A 187 14.43 12.21 -15.90
N LEU A 188 14.74 11.56 -14.79
CA LEU A 188 15.86 10.60 -14.72
C LEU A 188 15.61 9.39 -15.63
N LYS A 189 14.38 8.89 -15.73
CA LYS A 189 14.06 7.78 -16.62
C LYS A 189 14.27 8.14 -18.10
N GLU A 190 13.88 9.32 -18.51
CA GLU A 190 14.13 9.81 -19.88
C GLU A 190 15.63 9.82 -20.21
N ARG A 191 16.48 10.20 -19.25
CA ARG A 191 17.94 10.27 -19.41
C ARG A 191 18.65 8.91 -19.36
N PHE A 192 18.21 8.01 -18.49
CA PHE A 192 18.93 6.77 -18.18
C PHE A 192 18.26 5.49 -18.67
N GLY A 193 16.98 5.53 -19.06
CA GLY A 193 16.28 4.41 -19.69
C GLY A 193 16.02 3.20 -18.81
N PHE A 194 15.90 3.36 -17.47
CA PHE A 194 15.61 2.27 -16.55
C PHE A 194 14.15 1.83 -16.61
N THR A 195 13.85 0.61 -16.14
CA THR A 195 12.48 0.13 -15.90
C THR A 195 11.97 0.66 -14.57
N TRP A 196 10.87 1.42 -14.59
CA TRP A 196 10.28 2.00 -13.38
C TRP A 196 9.09 1.19 -12.89
N ILE A 197 9.20 0.68 -11.66
CA ILE A 197 8.12 0.01 -10.93
C ILE A 197 7.65 0.95 -9.83
N LEU A 198 6.40 1.43 -9.92
CA LEU A 198 5.79 2.36 -8.99
C LEU A 198 4.63 1.70 -8.24
N ASP A 199 4.68 1.70 -6.91
CA ASP A 199 3.56 1.29 -6.04
C ASP A 199 2.72 2.51 -5.64
N GLU A 200 1.48 2.54 -6.10
CA GLU A 200 0.48 3.59 -5.85
C GLU A 200 -0.54 3.20 -4.76
N ALA A 201 -0.27 2.15 -3.99
CA ALA A 201 -1.23 1.56 -3.07
C ALA A 201 -1.82 2.54 -2.05
N HIS A 202 -1.12 3.61 -1.70
CA HIS A 202 -1.58 4.64 -0.76
C HIS A 202 -2.04 5.94 -1.44
N ALA A 203 -1.92 6.03 -2.76
CA ALA A 203 -2.36 7.20 -3.52
C ALA A 203 -3.69 7.00 -4.24
N LEU A 204 -4.03 5.74 -4.58
CA LEU A 204 -5.30 5.40 -5.22
C LEU A 204 -6.50 5.93 -4.44
N GLY A 205 -7.47 6.49 -5.16
CA GLY A 205 -8.69 7.07 -4.58
C GLY A 205 -8.48 8.42 -3.91
N TRP A 206 -7.23 8.84 -3.68
CA TRP A 206 -6.90 10.09 -2.99
C TRP A 206 -6.35 11.15 -3.95
N TYR A 207 -5.46 10.78 -4.86
CA TYR A 207 -4.81 11.67 -5.82
C TYR A 207 -5.31 11.45 -7.24
N GLY A 208 -5.18 12.49 -8.07
CA GLY A 208 -5.56 12.51 -9.46
C GLY A 208 -7.00 12.92 -9.72
N ALA A 209 -7.28 13.50 -10.88
CA ALA A 209 -8.60 13.98 -11.27
C ALA A 209 -9.63 12.85 -11.32
N ARG A 210 -9.23 11.65 -11.77
CA ARG A 210 -10.05 10.44 -11.79
C ARG A 210 -9.88 9.59 -10.53
N GLY A 211 -8.92 9.96 -9.63
CA GLY A 211 -8.56 9.22 -8.44
C GLY A 211 -7.68 8.02 -8.71
N SER A 212 -7.01 7.95 -9.84
CA SER A 212 -6.17 6.82 -10.22
C SER A 212 -4.74 6.87 -9.64
N GLY A 213 -4.41 7.91 -8.88
CA GLY A 213 -3.16 7.99 -8.13
C GLY A 213 -2.36 9.25 -8.39
N LEU A 214 -1.20 9.33 -7.74
CA LEU A 214 -0.29 10.46 -7.80
C LEU A 214 0.36 10.58 -9.19
N ALA A 215 0.61 9.47 -9.88
CA ALA A 215 1.13 9.47 -11.24
C ALA A 215 0.20 10.16 -12.23
N GLU A 216 -1.12 10.02 -12.05
CA GLU A 216 -2.12 10.77 -12.82
C GLU A 216 -2.02 12.27 -12.50
N GLU A 217 -1.98 12.63 -11.22
CA GLU A 217 -1.95 14.02 -10.75
C GLU A 217 -0.71 14.76 -11.27
N GLU A 218 0.44 14.09 -11.27
CA GLU A 218 1.71 14.65 -11.73
C GLU A 218 1.97 14.47 -13.24
N GLY A 219 1.08 13.78 -13.96
CA GLY A 219 1.16 13.63 -15.41
C GLY A 219 2.33 12.74 -15.87
N VAL A 220 2.76 11.76 -15.05
CA VAL A 220 3.90 10.90 -15.35
C VAL A 220 3.53 9.45 -15.68
N THR A 221 2.25 9.15 -15.87
CA THR A 221 1.73 7.80 -16.11
C THR A 221 2.45 7.09 -17.25
N ASP A 222 2.73 7.78 -18.35
CA ASP A 222 3.40 7.21 -19.53
C ASP A 222 4.87 6.81 -19.28
N ALA A 223 5.49 7.36 -18.22
CA ALA A 223 6.86 7.00 -17.85
C ALA A 223 6.96 5.71 -17.02
N ILE A 224 5.84 5.16 -16.53
CA ILE A 224 5.82 4.01 -15.64
C ILE A 224 5.69 2.72 -16.45
N ASP A 225 6.62 1.78 -16.26
CA ASP A 225 6.57 0.48 -16.95
C ASP A 225 5.66 -0.51 -16.23
N VAL A 226 5.72 -0.51 -14.89
CA VAL A 226 4.89 -1.37 -14.04
C VAL A 226 4.27 -0.53 -12.94
N PHE A 227 2.98 -0.32 -13.03
CA PHE A 227 2.17 0.33 -12.01
C PHE A 227 1.57 -0.75 -11.09
N VAL A 228 1.74 -0.60 -9.79
CA VAL A 228 1.17 -1.51 -8.80
C VAL A 228 0.13 -0.77 -7.97
N GLY A 229 -1.06 -1.37 -7.84
CA GLY A 229 -2.13 -0.82 -7.01
C GLY A 229 -2.78 -1.88 -6.13
N THR A 230 -3.49 -1.46 -5.10
CA THR A 230 -4.24 -2.37 -4.22
C THR A 230 -5.72 -2.08 -4.21
N LEU A 231 -6.51 -3.15 -4.18
CA LEU A 231 -7.97 -3.09 -4.04
C LEU A 231 -8.41 -3.05 -2.57
N GLY A 232 -7.49 -3.37 -1.63
CA GLY A 232 -7.78 -3.56 -0.21
C GLY A 232 -7.65 -2.32 0.68
N LYS A 233 -7.45 -1.13 0.10
CA LYS A 233 -7.34 0.15 0.84
C LYS A 233 -8.48 1.09 0.45
N ALA A 234 -8.20 2.22 -0.19
CA ALA A 234 -9.21 3.18 -0.62
C ALA A 234 -10.33 2.56 -1.48
N LEU A 235 -10.05 1.51 -2.25
CA LEU A 235 -11.05 0.82 -3.06
C LEU A 235 -11.94 -0.18 -2.27
N GLY A 236 -11.76 -0.33 -0.96
CA GLY A 236 -12.70 -0.99 -0.05
C GLY A 236 -12.99 -2.48 -0.32
N SER A 237 -12.14 -3.17 -1.11
CA SER A 237 -12.30 -4.58 -1.48
C SER A 237 -11.13 -5.43 -0.98
N MET A 238 -10.72 -6.44 -1.73
CA MET A 238 -9.54 -7.27 -1.51
C MET A 238 -8.82 -7.50 -2.82
N GLY A 239 -7.50 -7.75 -2.76
CA GLY A 239 -6.69 -8.00 -3.93
C GLY A 239 -5.78 -6.83 -4.28
N ALA A 240 -5.17 -6.92 -5.44
CA ALA A 240 -4.31 -5.91 -6.02
C ALA A 240 -4.30 -6.04 -7.54
N PHE A 241 -3.61 -5.13 -8.19
CA PHE A 241 -3.44 -5.17 -9.64
C PHE A 241 -2.09 -4.59 -10.06
N THR A 242 -1.65 -5.00 -11.23
CA THR A 242 -0.53 -4.38 -11.93
C THR A 242 -0.99 -3.95 -13.31
N LEU A 243 -0.50 -2.79 -13.77
CA LEU A 243 -0.86 -2.22 -15.07
C LEU A 243 0.40 -1.98 -15.89
N PHE A 244 0.24 -2.05 -17.22
CA PHE A 244 1.33 -2.01 -18.17
C PHE A 244 0.93 -1.32 -19.48
N HIS A 245 1.87 -0.65 -20.14
CA HIS A 245 1.70 -0.16 -21.51
C HIS A 245 2.00 -1.24 -22.56
N GLN A 246 2.84 -2.24 -22.23
CA GLN A 246 3.27 -3.32 -23.12
C GLN A 246 2.73 -4.68 -22.66
N SER A 247 2.17 -5.48 -23.58
CA SER A 247 1.58 -6.78 -23.25
C SER A 247 2.61 -7.79 -22.73
N CYS A 248 3.87 -7.67 -23.14
CA CYS A 248 4.92 -8.61 -22.76
C CYS A 248 5.14 -8.69 -21.25
N PHE A 249 4.96 -7.59 -20.49
CA PHE A 249 5.03 -7.64 -19.02
C PHE A 249 3.92 -8.51 -18.44
N ARG A 250 2.68 -8.31 -18.90
CA ARG A 250 1.54 -9.12 -18.46
C ARG A 250 1.73 -10.60 -18.81
N GLU A 251 2.09 -10.89 -20.04
CA GLU A 251 2.31 -12.25 -20.53
C GLU A 251 3.44 -12.93 -19.75
N PHE A 252 4.53 -12.22 -19.48
CA PHE A 252 5.64 -12.75 -18.73
C PHE A 252 5.24 -13.11 -17.29
N LEU A 253 4.52 -12.23 -16.60
CA LEU A 253 4.07 -12.48 -15.22
C LEU A 253 3.08 -13.66 -15.14
N ILE A 254 2.18 -13.81 -16.10
CA ILE A 254 1.27 -14.93 -16.19
C ILE A 254 2.02 -16.26 -16.31
N ASN A 255 3.17 -16.28 -16.99
CA ASN A 255 3.93 -17.50 -17.26
C ASN A 255 5.02 -17.82 -16.22
N PHE A 256 5.49 -16.83 -15.45
CA PHE A 256 6.65 -16.99 -14.56
C PHE A 256 6.40 -16.62 -13.11
N ALA A 257 5.40 -15.82 -12.78
CA ALA A 257 5.15 -15.42 -11.39
C ALA A 257 4.43 -16.53 -10.61
N GLY A 258 5.14 -17.16 -9.68
CA GLY A 258 4.60 -18.26 -8.88
C GLY A 258 3.40 -17.84 -8.03
N GLU A 259 3.37 -16.59 -7.55
CA GLU A 259 2.27 -15.98 -6.79
C GLU A 259 0.96 -15.94 -7.58
N PHE A 260 1.06 -15.85 -8.91
CA PHE A 260 -0.08 -15.87 -9.84
C PHE A 260 -0.45 -17.32 -10.23
N ILE A 261 0.55 -18.11 -10.61
CA ILE A 261 0.34 -19.46 -11.21
C ILE A 261 -0.24 -20.45 -10.20
N TYR A 262 0.31 -20.46 -8.96
CA TYR A 262 0.05 -21.53 -7.99
C TYR A 262 -0.92 -21.14 -6.86
N SER A 263 -1.56 -19.99 -6.96
CA SER A 263 -2.50 -19.50 -5.96
C SER A 263 -3.94 -19.67 -6.41
N THR A 264 -4.83 -20.18 -5.54
CA THR A 264 -6.27 -20.03 -5.77
C THR A 264 -6.60 -18.55 -5.94
N TYR A 265 -7.35 -18.23 -6.99
CA TYR A 265 -7.52 -16.84 -7.39
C TYR A 265 -8.47 -16.05 -6.51
N LEU A 266 -8.44 -14.74 -6.68
CA LEU A 266 -9.31 -13.79 -5.99
C LEU A 266 -10.79 -14.20 -6.14
N PRO A 267 -11.62 -14.20 -5.07
CA PRO A 267 -13.05 -14.45 -5.21
C PRO A 267 -13.72 -13.48 -6.18
N PRO A 268 -14.59 -13.94 -7.09
CA PRO A 268 -15.27 -13.07 -8.05
C PRO A 268 -16.06 -11.93 -7.39
N SER A 269 -16.58 -12.15 -6.18
CA SER A 269 -17.27 -11.12 -5.39
C SER A 269 -16.37 -9.94 -5.00
N CYS A 270 -15.09 -10.21 -4.73
CA CYS A 270 -14.11 -9.15 -4.48
C CYS A 270 -13.79 -8.37 -5.78
N ALA A 271 -13.70 -9.06 -6.91
CA ALA A 271 -13.50 -8.42 -8.22
C ALA A 271 -14.69 -7.50 -8.58
N ALA A 272 -15.93 -7.97 -8.36
CA ALA A 272 -17.13 -7.18 -8.60
C ALA A 272 -17.21 -5.94 -7.68
N ALA A 273 -16.91 -6.09 -6.39
CA ALA A 273 -16.82 -4.95 -5.47
C ALA A 273 -15.77 -3.93 -5.91
N ALA A 274 -14.59 -4.41 -6.33
CA ALA A 274 -13.50 -3.54 -6.80
C ALA A 274 -13.89 -2.78 -8.09
N LEU A 275 -14.57 -3.44 -9.02
CA LEU A 275 -15.09 -2.82 -10.25
C LEU A 275 -16.08 -1.69 -9.92
N ALA A 276 -16.99 -1.94 -8.98
CA ALA A 276 -17.92 -0.92 -8.50
C ALA A 276 -17.19 0.24 -7.79
N ALA A 277 -16.13 -0.07 -7.04
CA ALA A 277 -15.30 0.94 -6.36
C ALA A 277 -14.61 1.88 -7.35
N VAL A 278 -14.00 1.36 -8.41
CA VAL A 278 -13.34 2.17 -9.45
C VAL A 278 -14.34 3.12 -10.10
N ASN A 279 -15.54 2.63 -10.45
CA ASN A 279 -16.60 3.45 -11.03
C ASN A 279 -17.07 4.55 -10.06
N TRP A 280 -17.20 4.22 -8.78
CA TRP A 280 -17.58 5.18 -7.75
C TRP A 280 -16.50 6.25 -7.55
N VAL A 281 -15.24 5.85 -7.43
CA VAL A 281 -14.10 6.77 -7.21
C VAL A 281 -13.98 7.77 -8.35
N GLU A 282 -14.10 7.32 -9.60
CA GLU A 282 -14.01 8.20 -10.76
C GLU A 282 -15.17 9.22 -10.78
N ALA A 283 -16.37 8.82 -10.38
CA ALA A 283 -17.56 9.67 -10.36
C ALA A 283 -17.61 10.66 -9.18
N GLN A 284 -16.89 10.39 -8.08
CA GLN A 284 -17.00 11.14 -6.82
C GLN A 284 -15.74 11.96 -6.50
N SER A 285 -15.44 12.95 -7.34
CA SER A 285 -14.27 13.82 -7.12
C SER A 285 -14.39 14.70 -5.86
N GLU A 286 -15.60 15.06 -5.45
CA GLU A 286 -15.86 15.87 -4.26
C GLU A 286 -15.38 15.21 -2.96
N GLU A 287 -15.47 13.87 -2.87
CA GLU A 287 -14.96 13.11 -1.74
C GLU A 287 -13.44 13.26 -1.58
N ARG A 288 -12.70 13.28 -2.69
CA ARG A 288 -11.24 13.50 -2.67
C ARG A 288 -10.90 14.91 -2.20
N VAL A 289 -11.61 15.91 -2.76
CA VAL A 289 -11.45 17.32 -2.35
C VAL A 289 -11.72 17.47 -0.85
N TYR A 290 -12.76 16.82 -0.33
CA TYR A 290 -13.07 16.84 1.09
C TYR A 290 -11.97 16.16 1.92
N GLY A 291 -11.48 15.00 1.47
CA GLY A 291 -10.36 14.30 2.12
C GLY A 291 -9.10 15.17 2.25
N HIS A 292 -8.72 15.86 1.17
CA HIS A 292 -7.59 16.80 1.20
C HIS A 292 -7.83 17.98 2.17
N LYS A 293 -9.04 18.53 2.23
CA LYS A 293 -9.40 19.56 3.22
C LYS A 293 -9.24 19.06 4.65
N LEU A 294 -9.71 17.84 4.94
CA LEU A 294 -9.53 17.22 6.26
C LEU A 294 -8.05 17.00 6.61
N SER A 295 -7.24 16.58 5.63
CA SER A 295 -5.80 16.39 5.83
C SER A 295 -5.10 17.71 6.16
N ALA A 296 -5.38 18.78 5.42
CA ALA A 296 -4.86 20.11 5.67
C ALA A 296 -5.31 20.64 7.03
N TYR A 297 -6.61 20.55 7.33
CA TYR A 297 -7.21 20.97 8.58
C TYR A 297 -6.56 20.31 9.80
N PHE A 298 -6.36 19.00 9.76
CA PHE A 298 -5.76 18.25 10.87
C PHE A 298 -4.28 18.60 11.05
N ARG A 299 -3.52 18.69 9.95
CA ARG A 299 -2.08 19.02 10.01
C ARG A 299 -1.81 20.42 10.54
N GLU A 300 -2.64 21.40 10.19
CA GLU A 300 -2.54 22.76 10.69
C GLU A 300 -2.73 22.83 12.22
N ARG A 301 -3.61 21.98 12.75
CA ARG A 301 -3.94 21.97 14.20
C ARG A 301 -3.07 21.06 15.04
N LEU A 302 -2.44 20.06 14.44
CA LEU A 302 -1.59 19.13 15.17
C LEU A 302 -0.16 19.67 15.29
N PRO A 303 0.31 20.09 16.49
CA PRO A 303 1.66 20.59 16.69
C PRO A 303 2.72 19.58 16.25
N GLY A 304 3.70 20.02 15.45
CA GLY A 304 4.76 19.16 14.96
C GLY A 304 4.35 18.14 13.90
N SER A 305 3.14 18.28 13.33
CA SER A 305 2.72 17.47 12.18
C SER A 305 3.67 17.66 11.00
N PRO A 306 4.10 16.57 10.33
CA PRO A 306 4.90 16.71 9.12
C PRO A 306 4.07 17.36 8.00
N PRO A 307 4.72 18.12 7.10
CA PRO A 307 4.04 18.66 5.92
C PRO A 307 3.52 17.51 5.02
N GLY A 308 2.50 17.80 4.24
CA GLY A 308 1.92 16.85 3.28
C GLY A 308 0.40 16.97 3.20
N ASP A 309 -0.17 16.18 2.31
CA ASP A 309 -1.59 16.19 1.97
C ASP A 309 -2.20 14.76 1.90
N SER A 310 -1.38 13.73 2.17
CA SER A 310 -1.84 12.35 2.16
C SER A 310 -2.79 12.05 3.33
N PRO A 311 -3.57 10.97 3.25
CA PRO A 311 -4.45 10.55 4.35
C PRO A 311 -3.68 10.01 5.56
N ILE A 312 -2.36 9.91 5.49
CA ILE A 312 -1.52 9.31 6.53
C ILE A 312 -0.78 10.41 7.30
N VAL A 313 -1.00 10.46 8.60
CA VAL A 313 -0.33 11.42 9.50
C VAL A 313 0.37 10.64 10.61
N PRO A 314 1.72 10.59 10.62
CA PRO A 314 2.47 9.95 11.69
C PRO A 314 2.64 10.89 12.89
N VAL A 315 2.48 10.34 14.10
CA VAL A 315 2.83 11.00 15.36
C VAL A 315 3.93 10.18 16.02
N ILE A 316 5.17 10.70 16.03
CA ILE A 316 6.36 9.94 16.39
C ILE A 316 6.60 10.03 17.91
N PHE A 317 6.72 8.87 18.58
CA PHE A 317 7.02 8.73 20.00
C PHE A 317 8.46 8.28 20.27
N GLY A 318 9.14 7.73 19.25
CA GLY A 318 10.46 7.13 19.40
C GLY A 318 10.35 5.69 19.92
N GLU A 319 10.01 5.51 21.19
CA GLU A 319 9.91 4.20 21.84
C GLU A 319 8.51 3.59 21.76
N ALA A 320 8.43 2.23 21.82
CA ALA A 320 7.16 1.53 21.64
C ALA A 320 6.26 1.63 22.89
N VAL A 321 6.81 1.61 24.10
CA VAL A 321 6.00 1.59 25.34
C VAL A 321 5.22 2.90 25.51
N PRO A 322 5.82 4.09 25.39
CA PRO A 322 5.05 5.35 25.43
C PRO A 322 3.98 5.42 24.34
N MET A 323 4.31 5.01 23.13
CA MET A 323 3.38 4.99 21.99
C MET A 323 2.17 4.07 22.26
N LEU A 324 2.39 2.89 22.85
CA LEU A 324 1.30 1.97 23.19
C LEU A 324 0.38 2.54 24.29
N ARG A 325 0.94 3.24 25.29
CA ARG A 325 0.15 3.95 26.30
C ARG A 325 -0.70 5.04 25.65
N ALA A 326 -0.11 5.83 24.76
CA ALA A 326 -0.83 6.86 24.02
C ALA A 326 -2.00 6.28 23.21
N ALA A 327 -1.79 5.14 22.53
CA ALA A 327 -2.87 4.46 21.81
C ALA A 327 -4.02 4.02 22.72
N GLN A 328 -3.71 3.57 23.95
CA GLN A 328 -4.72 3.20 24.97
C GLN A 328 -5.50 4.43 25.44
N THR A 329 -4.81 5.55 25.71
CA THR A 329 -5.45 6.82 26.09
C THR A 329 -6.40 7.30 24.99
N LEU A 330 -5.98 7.27 23.73
CA LEU A 330 -6.83 7.61 22.60
C LEU A 330 -8.05 6.67 22.45
N ALA A 331 -7.88 5.38 22.75
CA ALA A 331 -9.01 4.44 22.74
C ALA A 331 -10.07 4.80 23.80
N ILE A 332 -9.65 5.25 24.99
CA ILE A 332 -10.54 5.77 26.05
C ILE A 332 -11.24 7.07 25.59
N ALA A 333 -10.54 7.92 24.83
CA ALA A 333 -11.11 9.13 24.23
C ALA A 333 -12.00 8.89 23.02
N GLY A 334 -12.21 7.62 22.61
CA GLY A 334 -13.09 7.25 21.51
C GLY A 334 -12.41 7.05 20.15
N PHE A 335 -11.06 7.01 20.10
CA PHE A 335 -10.31 6.87 18.86
C PHE A 335 -9.48 5.59 18.83
N LYS A 336 -9.54 4.85 17.72
CA LYS A 336 -8.66 3.72 17.45
C LYS A 336 -7.60 4.12 16.44
N VAL A 337 -6.32 4.03 16.81
CA VAL A 337 -5.16 4.39 15.98
C VAL A 337 -4.22 3.21 15.79
N ALA A 338 -3.42 3.22 14.70
CA ALA A 338 -2.44 2.16 14.46
C ALA A 338 -1.14 2.44 15.23
N SER A 339 -0.71 1.45 16.04
CA SER A 339 0.54 1.48 16.80
C SER A 339 1.67 0.81 16.01
N ILE A 340 2.53 1.60 15.38
CA ILE A 340 3.60 1.14 14.49
C ILE A 340 4.94 1.14 15.24
N ARG A 341 5.63 -0.01 15.22
CA ARG A 341 6.89 -0.24 15.93
C ARG A 341 7.80 -1.19 15.17
N PRO A 342 9.09 -1.30 15.55
CA PRO A 342 10.01 -2.22 14.91
C PRO A 342 9.47 -3.68 14.79
N PRO A 343 9.76 -4.40 13.70
CA PRO A 343 10.65 -4.02 12.58
C PRO A 343 9.96 -3.23 11.44
N THR A 344 8.67 -2.85 11.58
CA THR A 344 7.94 -2.11 10.55
C THR A 344 8.55 -0.73 10.29
N VAL A 345 9.04 -0.10 11.34
CA VAL A 345 9.83 1.14 11.32
C VAL A 345 11.16 0.93 12.02
N PRO A 346 12.19 1.75 11.78
CA PRO A 346 13.47 1.63 12.49
C PRO A 346 13.32 1.76 14.01
N ALA A 347 14.30 1.24 14.77
CA ALA A 347 14.40 1.46 16.21
C ALA A 347 14.44 2.96 16.52
N GLY A 348 13.79 3.40 17.60
CA GLY A 348 13.67 4.81 17.95
C GLY A 348 12.70 5.61 17.07
N LYS A 349 11.89 4.94 16.23
CA LYS A 349 10.91 5.58 15.32
C LYS A 349 9.50 5.03 15.49
N SER A 350 9.18 4.45 16.65
CA SER A 350 7.80 4.01 16.97
C SER A 350 6.86 5.19 16.91
N ARG A 351 5.66 4.98 16.35
CA ARG A 351 4.70 6.04 16.08
C ARG A 351 3.26 5.58 16.14
N LEU A 352 2.36 6.47 16.44
CA LEU A 352 0.96 6.33 16.06
C LEU A 352 0.85 6.72 14.57
N ARG A 353 0.20 5.88 13.79
CA ARG A 353 -0.16 6.20 12.40
C ARG A 353 -1.64 6.50 12.33
N ILE A 354 -1.97 7.74 12.14
CA ILE A 354 -3.34 8.22 11.98
C ILE A 354 -3.68 8.14 10.52
N SER A 355 -4.75 7.41 10.19
CA SER A 355 -5.28 7.30 8.83
C SER A 355 -6.58 8.06 8.74
N LEU A 356 -6.56 9.20 8.07
CA LEU A 356 -7.74 10.02 7.82
C LEU A 356 -8.65 9.34 6.80
N ASN A 357 -9.94 9.60 6.91
CA ASN A 357 -10.94 9.11 5.96
C ASN A 357 -12.08 10.12 5.80
N THR A 358 -12.85 10.01 4.73
CA THR A 358 -13.88 10.99 4.37
C THR A 358 -15.17 10.92 5.20
N ALA A 359 -15.25 10.01 6.17
CA ALA A 359 -16.38 10.01 7.12
C ALA A 359 -16.14 10.89 8.37
N LEU A 360 -14.93 11.47 8.51
CA LEU A 360 -14.59 12.34 9.63
C LEU A 360 -15.20 13.72 9.46
N ALA A 361 -15.62 14.33 10.57
CA ALA A 361 -15.94 15.75 10.65
C ALA A 361 -14.77 16.53 11.27
N GLU A 362 -14.74 17.85 11.06
CA GLU A 362 -13.75 18.74 11.70
C GLU A 362 -13.78 18.62 13.22
N ASP A 363 -14.96 18.53 13.84
CA ASP A 363 -15.13 18.31 15.29
C ASP A 363 -14.47 17.01 15.79
N ASP A 364 -14.47 15.94 14.98
CA ASP A 364 -13.77 14.71 15.32
C ASP A 364 -12.25 14.93 15.36
N LEU A 365 -11.73 15.72 14.43
CA LEU A 365 -10.32 16.07 14.37
C LEU A 365 -9.90 17.00 15.51
N ASP A 366 -10.74 17.97 15.89
CA ASP A 366 -10.49 18.85 17.04
C ASP A 366 -10.43 18.06 18.35
N ARG A 367 -11.35 17.10 18.54
CA ARG A 367 -11.32 16.18 19.69
C ARG A 367 -10.08 15.31 19.69
N LEU A 368 -9.65 14.83 18.52
CA LEU A 368 -8.43 14.03 18.40
C LEU A 368 -7.18 14.85 18.73
N VAL A 369 -7.09 16.09 18.24
CA VAL A 369 -5.97 17.01 18.55
C VAL A 369 -5.91 17.28 20.05
N ALA A 370 -7.02 17.63 20.67
CA ALA A 370 -7.09 17.86 22.13
C ALA A 370 -6.61 16.63 22.92
N ALA A 371 -7.06 15.42 22.53
CA ALA A 371 -6.62 14.19 23.18
C ALA A 371 -5.12 13.90 22.98
N LEU A 372 -4.55 14.26 21.84
CA LEU A 372 -3.11 14.14 21.58
C LEU A 372 -2.31 15.17 22.37
N GLU A 373 -2.76 16.42 22.47
CA GLU A 373 -2.10 17.45 23.30
C GLU A 373 -2.04 17.05 24.76
N ASP A 374 -3.12 16.48 25.31
CA ASP A 374 -3.15 16.00 26.70
C ASP A 374 -2.16 14.86 26.95
N ILE A 375 -1.84 14.04 25.93
CA ILE A 375 -0.83 12.99 26.04
C ILE A 375 0.60 13.57 26.05
N PHE A 376 0.83 14.72 25.43
CA PHE A 376 2.15 15.36 25.34
C PHE A 376 2.41 16.38 26.48
N ARG A 377 1.41 16.70 27.30
CA ARG A 377 1.57 17.49 28.57
C ARG A 377 2.08 16.62 29.69
#